data_8a8d65e7cc6e8702580f8937dd8aecb0
#
_entry.id   8a8d65e7cc6e8702580f8937dd8aecb0
#
_cell.length_a   1.000
_cell.length_b   1.000
_cell.length_c   1.000
_cell.angle_alpha   90.00
_cell.angle_beta   90.00
_cell.angle_gamma   90.00
#
_symmetry.space_group_name_H-M   'P 1'
#
loop_
_entity.id
_entity.type
_entity.pdbx_description
1 polymer ?
#
loop_
_entity_poly.entity_id
_entity_poly.type
_entity_poly.pdbx_seq_one_letter_code
_entity_poly.pdbx_strand_id
1 'polypeptide(L)'
;APAPAPAQPPGGSPSPAPPATETTEPPPDSSLVYVKSPIVGTFYEAPAPGAPPFVQVGDTVRPGQVLCIIESMKLMNEIEAEIAGVIVSRMVQNGQPVEYGETLFAIRPL
;
A
#
# COMPACT_ATOMS: atom_id res chain seq x y z
N ALA A 1 28.66 -41.24 -31.15
CA ALA A 1 28.46 -40.92 -30.85
C ALA A 1 27.93 -39.96 -30.31
N PRO A 2 27.73 -39.84 -30.22
CA PRO A 2 27.46 -39.16 -29.84
C PRO A 2 26.96 -38.19 -29.34
N ALA A 3 26.77 -37.93 -29.23
CA ALA A 3 26.44 -37.14 -28.88
C ALA A 3 25.96 -36.25 -28.42
N PRO A 4 25.69 -36.13 -28.37
CA PRO A 4 25.41 -35.37 -28.05
C PRO A 4 24.85 -34.45 -27.46
N ALA A 5 24.64 -34.20 -27.33
CA ALA A 5 24.27 -33.38 -26.91
C ALA A 5 23.80 -32.50 -26.45
N PRO A 6 23.56 -32.35 -26.38
CA PRO A 6 23.25 -31.57 -26.05
C PRO A 6 22.73 -30.61 -25.59
N ALA A 7 22.51 -30.48 -25.59
CA ALA A 7 22.19 -29.64 -25.29
C ALA A 7 21.58 -28.85 -24.59
N GLN A 8 21.34 -28.65 -24.42
CA GLN A 8 20.92 -27.94 -23.82
C GLN A 8 20.50 -26.93 -23.56
N PRO A 9 20.12 -26.78 -23.38
CA PRO A 9 19.75 -25.90 -23.19
C PRO A 9 19.62 -25.00 -22.62
N PRO A 10 19.58 -24.84 -22.64
CA PRO A 10 19.60 -24.04 -22.15
C PRO A 10 18.93 -23.29 -21.60
N GLY A 11 18.74 -23.36 -21.63
CA GLY A 11 18.32 -22.69 -21.30
C GLY A 11 17.81 -22.12 -20.61
N GLY A 12 17.61 -22.09 -20.55
CA GLY A 12 17.26 -21.55 -20.12
C GLY A 12 16.88 -20.85 -19.34
N SER A 13 16.76 -20.71 -19.35
CA SER A 13 16.53 -20.18 -18.80
C SER A 13 16.06 -19.36 -18.22
N PRO A 14 15.75 -19.18 -18.01
CA PRO A 14 15.41 -18.44 -17.56
C PRO A 14 14.84 -17.75 -16.75
N SER A 15 14.63 -17.59 -16.62
CA SER A 15 14.24 -17.02 -16.02
C SER A 15 13.73 -16.30 -15.34
N PRO A 16 13.41 -16.12 -15.06
CA PRO A 16 12.94 -15.52 -14.52
C PRO A 16 12.46 -14.70 -13.77
N ALA A 17 12.24 -14.52 -13.61
CA ALA A 17 11.89 -13.80 -13.04
C ALA A 17 11.29 -13.32 -12.26
N PRO A 18 10.94 -13.07 -12.01
CA PRO A 18 10.54 -12.48 -11.43
C PRO A 18 9.85 -12.02 -10.63
N PRO A 19 9.63 -12.02 -10.30
CA PRO A 19 9.10 -11.79 -9.59
C PRO A 19 8.55 -10.87 -9.00
N ALA A 20 8.71 -10.55 -8.94
CA ALA A 20 8.45 -9.63 -8.46
C ALA A 20 7.35 -9.31 -8.18
N THR A 21 7.09 -9.22 -8.35
CA THR A 21 6.13 -9.09 -8.35
C THR A 21 5.42 -8.82 -7.47
N GLU A 22 5.48 -9.04 -6.83
CA GLU A 22 4.82 -8.97 -6.00
C GLU A 22 4.51 -7.82 -5.61
N THR A 23 4.63 -7.12 -6.00
CA THR A 23 4.30 -5.98 -5.62
C THR A 23 3.02 -5.89 -5.23
N THR A 24 2.70 -5.55 -4.14
CA THR A 24 1.40 -5.37 -3.74
C THR A 24 0.94 -4.02 -4.01
N GLU A 25 1.80 -3.15 -4.44
CA GLU A 25 1.39 -1.82 -4.78
C GLU A 25 0.71 -1.81 -6.12
N PRO A 26 -0.31 -1.00 -6.33
CA PRO A 26 -0.88 -0.85 -7.64
C PRO A 26 0.15 -0.23 -8.57
N PRO A 27 0.03 -0.49 -9.87
CA PRO A 27 0.93 0.14 -10.81
C PRO A 27 0.84 1.65 -10.69
N PRO A 28 1.91 2.35 -10.97
CA PRO A 28 1.84 3.81 -10.94
C PRO A 28 0.75 4.27 -11.89
N ASP A 29 -0.06 5.18 -11.42
CA ASP A 29 -1.16 5.71 -12.20
C ASP A 29 -1.24 7.18 -11.87
N SER A 30 -1.05 8.03 -12.87
CA SER A 30 -1.03 9.46 -12.63
C SER A 30 -2.38 9.98 -12.17
N SER A 31 -3.45 9.18 -12.32
CA SER A 31 -4.75 9.60 -11.85
C SER A 31 -4.97 9.28 -10.38
N LEU A 32 -4.04 8.56 -9.75
CA LEU A 32 -4.19 8.22 -8.34
C LEU A 32 -3.41 9.19 -7.47
N VAL A 33 -3.97 9.46 -6.30
CA VAL A 33 -3.30 10.25 -5.29
C VAL A 33 -2.94 9.31 -4.15
N TYR A 34 -1.70 9.37 -3.70
CA TYR A 34 -1.23 8.48 -2.65
C TYR A 34 -1.14 9.24 -1.35
N VAL A 35 -1.76 8.69 -0.31
CA VAL A 35 -1.69 9.24 1.03
C VAL A 35 -0.48 8.61 1.71
N LYS A 36 0.43 9.44 2.17
CA LYS A 36 1.68 8.97 2.74
C LYS A 36 1.78 9.35 4.19
N SER A 37 2.52 8.55 4.94
CA SER A 37 2.67 8.82 6.36
C SER A 37 3.59 10.01 6.57
N PRO A 38 3.15 11.01 7.33
CA PRO A 38 3.99 12.17 7.61
C PRO A 38 4.97 11.94 8.75
N ILE A 39 4.95 10.76 9.36
CA ILE A 39 5.72 10.52 10.57
C ILE A 39 5.95 9.02 10.70
N VAL A 40 7.00 8.65 11.40
CA VAL A 40 7.25 7.26 11.75
C VAL A 40 6.32 6.86 12.89
N GLY A 41 5.68 5.73 12.79
CA GLY A 41 4.79 5.28 13.85
C GLY A 41 4.11 3.97 13.50
N THR A 42 2.98 3.71 14.16
CA THR A 42 2.21 2.50 13.95
C THR A 42 0.86 2.89 13.34
N PHE A 43 0.49 2.19 12.28
CA PHE A 43 -0.75 2.44 11.57
C PHE A 43 -1.91 1.77 12.30
N TYR A 44 -2.99 2.51 12.51
CA TYR A 44 -4.23 1.98 13.02
C TYR A 44 -5.38 2.39 12.13
N GLU A 45 -6.19 1.43 11.71
CA GLU A 45 -7.31 1.70 10.81
C GLU A 45 -8.52 2.24 11.54
N ALA A 46 -8.54 2.14 12.87
CA ALA A 46 -9.70 2.49 13.67
C ALA A 46 -9.23 3.22 14.93
N PRO A 47 -10.15 3.97 15.59
CA PRO A 47 -9.74 4.73 16.77
C PRO A 47 -9.43 3.87 17.98
N ALA A 48 -9.89 2.62 17.99
CA ALA A 48 -9.66 1.73 19.11
C ALA A 48 -9.80 0.30 18.63
N PRO A 49 -9.19 -0.66 19.36
CA PRO A 49 -9.35 -2.07 19.01
C PRO A 49 -10.82 -2.45 19.00
N GLY A 50 -11.22 -3.15 17.96
CA GLY A 50 -12.60 -3.60 17.83
C GLY A 50 -13.55 -2.57 17.27
N ALA A 51 -13.12 -1.32 17.12
CA ALA A 51 -13.97 -0.30 16.53
C ALA A 51 -13.98 -0.45 15.00
N PRO A 52 -15.01 0.05 14.32
CA PRO A 52 -15.02 0.01 12.87
C PRO A 52 -13.90 0.86 12.31
N PRO A 53 -13.33 0.46 11.17
CA PRO A 53 -12.31 1.29 10.54
C PRO A 53 -12.89 2.62 10.08
N PHE A 54 -12.01 3.64 10.03
CA PHE A 54 -12.44 4.94 9.54
C PHE A 54 -12.92 4.85 8.10
N VAL A 55 -12.20 4.10 7.26
CA VAL A 55 -12.55 3.92 5.86
C VAL A 55 -12.16 2.52 5.43
N GLN A 56 -12.75 2.09 4.33
CA GLN A 56 -12.44 0.81 3.71
C GLN A 56 -12.23 1.03 2.23
N VAL A 57 -11.58 0.07 1.59
CA VAL A 57 -11.43 0.10 0.13
C VAL A 57 -12.82 0.15 -0.49
N GLY A 58 -13.01 1.08 -1.41
CA GLY A 58 -14.30 1.30 -2.04
C GLY A 58 -15.07 2.48 -1.48
N ASP A 59 -14.65 3.00 -0.33
CA ASP A 59 -15.34 4.13 0.28
C ASP A 59 -14.99 5.42 -0.44
N THR A 60 -15.98 6.30 -0.51
CA THR A 60 -15.77 7.66 -1.01
C THR A 60 -15.41 8.53 0.17
N VAL A 61 -14.36 9.31 0.00
CA VAL A 61 -13.87 10.20 1.07
C VAL A 61 -13.91 11.63 0.60
N ARG A 62 -13.84 12.55 1.55
CA ARG A 62 -13.85 13.98 1.30
C ARG A 62 -12.65 14.61 1.95
N PRO A 63 -12.26 15.81 1.48
CA PRO A 63 -11.15 16.51 2.14
C PRO A 63 -11.47 16.71 3.61
N GLY A 64 -10.47 16.44 4.46
CA GLY A 64 -10.62 16.59 5.90
C GLY A 64 -11.16 15.38 6.61
N GLN A 65 -11.57 14.35 5.88
CA GLN A 65 -12.08 13.13 6.48
C GLN A 65 -10.91 12.29 6.99
N VAL A 66 -11.01 11.80 8.22
CA VAL A 66 -9.95 11.00 8.82
C VAL A 66 -9.91 9.64 8.15
N LEU A 67 -8.73 9.24 7.73
CA LEU A 67 -8.51 7.96 7.07
C LEU A 67 -7.92 6.92 8.00
N CYS A 68 -7.05 7.34 8.88
CA CYS A 68 -6.36 6.42 9.78
C CYS A 68 -5.67 7.22 10.87
N ILE A 69 -5.03 6.50 11.78
CA ILE A 69 -4.24 7.09 12.83
C ILE A 69 -2.84 6.51 12.77
N ILE A 70 -1.85 7.36 12.92
CA ILE A 70 -0.47 6.93 13.10
C ILE A 70 -0.08 7.27 14.51
N GLU A 71 0.17 6.25 15.32
CA GLU A 71 0.60 6.47 16.69
C GLU A 71 2.11 6.59 16.75
N SER A 72 2.60 7.66 17.33
CA SER A 72 4.02 7.90 17.47
C SER A 72 4.27 8.51 18.83
N MET A 73 5.09 7.84 19.64
CA MET A 73 5.46 8.34 20.97
C MET A 73 4.22 8.70 21.78
N LYS A 74 3.24 7.80 21.77
CA LYS A 74 1.99 7.96 22.53
C LYS A 74 1.10 9.06 22.04
N LEU A 75 1.44 9.68 20.92
CA LEU A 75 0.58 10.67 20.28
C LEU A 75 -0.15 10.00 19.13
N MET A 76 -1.44 10.29 19.04
CA MET A 76 -2.28 9.73 17.98
C MET A 76 -2.45 10.80 16.92
N ASN A 77 -1.79 10.61 15.80
CA ASN A 77 -1.85 11.56 14.70
C ASN A 77 -2.90 11.10 13.70
N GLU A 78 -3.94 11.89 13.52
CA GLU A 78 -4.98 11.57 12.56
C GLU A 78 -4.54 12.00 11.18
N ILE A 79 -4.67 11.08 10.24
CA ILE A 79 -4.30 11.34 8.85
C ILE A 79 -5.59 11.54 8.07
N GLU A 80 -5.69 12.68 7.40
CA GLU A 80 -6.90 13.08 6.72
C GLU A 80 -6.71 13.07 5.23
N ALA A 81 -7.80 12.84 4.52
CA ALA A 81 -7.79 12.94 3.07
C ALA A 81 -7.62 14.40 2.67
N GLU A 82 -6.83 14.64 1.63
CA GLU A 82 -6.64 15.99 1.12
C GLU A 82 -7.52 16.26 -0.08
N ILE A 83 -8.10 15.23 -0.66
CA ILE A 83 -8.95 15.37 -1.84
C ILE A 83 -10.18 14.50 -1.67
N ALA A 84 -11.19 14.77 -2.48
CA ALA A 84 -12.35 13.91 -2.58
C ALA A 84 -12.05 12.79 -3.58
N GLY A 85 -12.44 11.59 -3.25
CA GLY A 85 -12.19 10.47 -4.14
C GLY A 85 -12.63 9.16 -3.53
N VAL A 86 -12.23 8.08 -4.18
CA VAL A 86 -12.56 6.72 -3.76
C VAL A 86 -11.27 6.02 -3.35
N ILE A 87 -11.30 5.36 -2.20
CA ILE A 87 -10.16 4.56 -1.75
C ILE A 87 -10.09 3.33 -2.64
N VAL A 88 -9.01 3.21 -3.41
CA VAL A 88 -8.86 2.07 -4.30
C VAL A 88 -7.95 1.01 -3.73
N SER A 89 -7.06 1.35 -2.81
CA SER A 89 -6.28 0.33 -2.13
C SER A 89 -5.71 0.87 -0.83
N ARG A 90 -5.42 -0.08 0.07
CA ARG A 90 -4.77 0.20 1.34
C ARG A 90 -3.48 -0.60 1.34
N MET A 91 -2.38 0.09 1.58
CA MET A 91 -1.05 -0.50 1.42
C MET A 91 -0.48 -1.06 2.70
N VAL A 92 -1.11 -0.79 3.84
CA VAL A 92 -0.60 -1.22 5.14
C VAL A 92 -1.71 -1.86 5.92
N GLN A 93 -1.34 -2.65 6.91
CA GLN A 93 -2.29 -3.38 7.72
C GLN A 93 -2.38 -2.79 9.11
N ASN A 94 -3.52 -3.00 9.75
CA ASN A 94 -3.75 -2.50 11.09
C ASN A 94 -2.66 -3.01 12.03
N GLY A 95 -2.04 -2.10 12.76
CA GLY A 95 -0.97 -2.45 13.69
C GLY A 95 0.40 -2.55 13.07
N GLN A 96 0.54 -2.23 11.79
CA GLN A 96 1.82 -2.34 11.10
C GLN A 96 2.66 -1.10 11.35
N PRO A 97 3.96 -1.25 11.64
CA PRO A 97 4.82 -0.07 11.72
C PRO A 97 4.99 0.54 10.34
N VAL A 98 5.00 1.84 10.29
CA VAL A 98 5.17 2.59 9.04
C VAL A 98 6.28 3.61 9.21
N GLU A 99 6.90 3.96 8.10
CA GLU A 99 7.97 4.93 8.09
C GLU A 99 7.52 6.20 7.40
N TYR A 100 8.29 7.26 7.63
CA TYR A 100 8.01 8.54 6.99
C TYR A 100 7.95 8.36 5.48
N GLY A 101 6.88 8.85 4.89
CA GLY A 101 6.73 8.78 3.44
C GLY A 101 6.20 7.48 2.91
N GLU A 102 5.93 6.52 3.79
CA GLU A 102 5.38 5.25 3.34
C GLU A 102 3.95 5.43 2.88
N THR A 103 3.59 4.83 1.75
CA THR A 103 2.25 4.98 1.20
C THR A 103 1.24 4.19 2.03
N LEU A 104 0.18 4.85 2.42
CA LEU A 104 -0.87 4.25 3.24
C LEU A 104 -2.08 3.86 2.40
N PHE A 105 -2.52 4.76 1.54
CA PHE A 105 -3.71 4.55 0.72
C PHE A 105 -3.48 5.08 -0.67
N ALA A 106 -4.22 4.53 -1.63
CA ALA A 106 -4.32 5.11 -2.96
C ALA A 106 -5.77 5.57 -3.16
N ILE A 107 -5.95 6.79 -3.62
CA ILE A 107 -7.26 7.39 -3.81
C ILE A 107 -7.40 7.79 -5.27
N ARG A 108 -8.53 7.40 -5.86
CA ARG A 108 -8.87 7.87 -7.20
C ARG A 108 -9.69 9.14 -7.05
N PRO A 109 -9.21 10.29 -7.52
CA PRO A 109 -9.97 11.54 -7.37
C PRO A 109 -11.31 11.47 -8.11
N LEU A 110 -12.27 12.14 -7.56
CA LEU A 110 -13.58 12.27 -8.22
C LEU A 110 -13.52 13.27 -9.34
#